data_f27a50566e6510630e78b55f54d7d828
#
_entry.id   f27a50566e6510630e78b55f54d7d828
#
_cell.length_a   1.000
_cell.length_b   1.000
_cell.length_c   1.000
_cell.angle_alpha   90.00
_cell.angle_beta   90.00
_cell.angle_gamma   90.00
#
_symmetry.space_group_name_H-M   'P 1'
#
loop_
_entity.id
_entity.type
_entity.pdbx_description
1 polymer ?
#
loop_
_entity_poly.entity_id
_entity_poly.type
_entity_poly.pdbx_seq_one_letter_code
_entity_poly.pdbx_strand_id
1 'polypeptide(L)'
;MNLTSIQKVKAVLFLNFIALFILIISTPHFIREGFYIFEESFVEGSFLAVEIFALFFMFKHYDLIMEKKEYENLMLNLKLRKKERELLNAFQYLGKMNVQVSMIKSVFENIKTPSTKQELKSTYKELLRLVCSAAGEKCAGLRIIDLATGRTLGDFLEAGLTSDDFVCSNFPFGNKDLVEAYKNGNKKSYKGFRFFYSGAENFKVKAFIFVPAKKSQGYKKEEKEFLEMIANQCEIFYLLYTFQAVKK
;
A
#
# COMPACT_ATOMS: atom_id res chain seq x y z
N MET A 1 -30.32 25.54 16.06
CA MET A 1 -30.51 24.12 15.70
C MET A 1 -30.69 24.06 14.17
N ASN A 2 -29.61 23.73 13.42
CA ASN A 2 -29.70 23.67 11.97
C ASN A 2 -30.36 22.36 11.56
N LEU A 3 -31.63 22.42 11.17
CA LEU A 3 -32.35 21.30 10.59
C LEU A 3 -31.56 20.76 9.38
N THR A 4 -31.36 19.45 9.33
CA THR A 4 -30.78 18.79 8.17
C THR A 4 -31.66 19.06 6.95
N SER A 5 -31.11 19.08 5.74
CA SER A 5 -31.87 19.35 4.51
C SER A 5 -33.10 18.43 4.34
N ILE A 6 -33.04 17.18 4.85
CA ILE A 6 -34.17 16.24 4.86
C ILE A 6 -35.28 16.68 5.82
N GLN A 7 -34.91 17.17 7.02
CA GLN A 7 -35.91 17.67 7.98
C GLN A 7 -36.63 18.94 7.47
N LYS A 8 -35.90 19.81 6.73
CA LYS A 8 -36.51 20.96 6.07
C LYS A 8 -37.52 20.54 4.99
N VAL A 9 -37.18 19.56 4.17
CA VAL A 9 -38.08 19.03 3.13
C VAL A 9 -39.29 18.37 3.76
N LYS A 10 -39.12 17.55 4.80
CA LYS A 10 -40.25 16.95 5.55
C LYS A 10 -41.14 17.99 6.20
N ALA A 11 -40.56 19.05 6.78
CA ALA A 11 -41.32 20.13 7.40
C ALA A 11 -42.13 20.92 6.35
N VAL A 12 -41.55 21.22 5.18
CA VAL A 12 -42.24 21.88 4.09
C VAL A 12 -43.37 21.01 3.53
N LEU A 13 -43.13 19.69 3.34
CA LEU A 13 -44.16 18.74 2.93
C LEU A 13 -45.33 18.67 3.91
N PHE A 14 -45.01 18.60 5.20
CA PHE A 14 -46.02 18.52 6.25
C PHE A 14 -46.84 19.83 6.33
N LEU A 15 -46.19 20.98 6.19
CA LEU A 15 -46.83 22.28 6.21
C LEU A 15 -47.76 22.48 5.00
N ASN A 16 -47.34 22.06 3.82
CA ASN A 16 -48.16 22.02 2.62
C ASN A 16 -49.37 21.08 2.76
N PHE A 17 -49.17 19.89 3.35
CA PHE A 17 -50.26 18.96 3.60
C PHE A 17 -51.32 19.56 4.53
N ILE A 18 -50.89 20.23 5.60
CA ILE A 18 -51.81 20.97 6.50
C ILE A 18 -52.54 22.08 5.76
N ALA A 19 -51.83 22.85 4.93
CA ALA A 19 -52.46 23.95 4.17
C ALA A 19 -53.50 23.41 3.18
N LEU A 20 -53.19 22.32 2.44
CA LEU A 20 -54.14 21.65 1.57
C LEU A 20 -55.36 21.11 2.32
N PHE A 21 -55.14 20.48 3.49
CA PHE A 21 -56.22 19.99 4.32
C PHE A 21 -57.15 21.07 4.82
N ILE A 22 -56.59 22.23 5.23
CA ILE A 22 -57.37 23.41 5.62
C ILE A 22 -58.18 23.96 4.41
N LEU A 23 -57.57 23.95 3.23
CA LEU A 23 -58.21 24.45 2.00
C LEU A 23 -59.38 23.56 1.60
N ILE A 24 -59.24 22.23 1.64
CA ILE A 24 -60.31 21.23 1.42
C ILE A 24 -61.50 21.46 2.35
N ILE A 25 -61.23 21.64 3.67
CA ILE A 25 -62.28 21.85 4.65
C ILE A 25 -62.97 23.22 4.48
N SER A 26 -62.20 24.21 4.02
CA SER A 26 -62.72 25.58 3.85
C SER A 26 -63.46 25.77 2.52
N THR A 27 -63.21 24.93 1.50
CA THR A 27 -63.82 25.05 0.16
C THR A 27 -65.34 25.10 0.20
N PRO A 28 -66.09 24.20 0.89
CA PRO A 28 -67.54 24.27 0.96
C PRO A 28 -68.10 25.50 1.71
N HIS A 29 -67.22 26.13 2.51
CA HIS A 29 -67.66 27.34 3.26
C HIS A 29 -67.51 28.61 2.44
N PHE A 30 -66.54 28.67 1.51
CA PHE A 30 -66.30 29.80 0.63
C PHE A 30 -67.15 29.77 -0.65
N ILE A 31 -67.60 28.60 -1.10
CA ILE A 31 -68.29 28.43 -2.38
C ILE A 31 -69.70 27.94 -2.13
N ARG A 32 -70.46 28.70 -1.39
CA ARG A 32 -71.86 28.36 -0.98
C ARG A 32 -72.88 28.53 -2.07
N GLU A 33 -72.63 29.35 -3.14
CA GLU A 33 -73.57 29.67 -4.20
C GLU A 33 -72.99 29.56 -5.62
N GLY A 34 -71.88 28.87 -5.80
CA GLY A 34 -71.16 28.83 -7.08
C GLY A 34 -70.45 30.14 -7.42
N PHE A 35 -69.53 30.11 -8.38
CA PHE A 35 -68.82 31.30 -8.83
C PHE A 35 -69.37 31.73 -10.20
N TYR A 36 -70.30 32.73 -10.23
CA TYR A 36 -70.87 33.38 -11.37
C TYR A 36 -71.57 32.51 -12.43
N ILE A 37 -70.88 31.60 -13.09
CA ILE A 37 -71.40 30.78 -14.20
C ILE A 37 -71.16 29.28 -13.95
N PHE A 38 -70.34 28.99 -12.96
CA PHE A 38 -69.89 27.56 -12.68
C PHE A 38 -70.68 27.03 -11.50
N GLU A 39 -71.19 25.80 -11.68
CA GLU A 39 -71.76 25.01 -10.56
C GLU A 39 -70.78 24.75 -9.47
N GLU A 40 -71.24 24.75 -8.22
CA GLU A 40 -70.44 24.47 -7.02
C GLU A 40 -69.60 23.21 -7.17
N SER A 41 -70.14 22.15 -7.69
CA SER A 41 -69.44 20.87 -7.92
C SER A 41 -68.26 20.94 -8.90
N PHE A 42 -68.34 21.85 -9.90
CA PHE A 42 -67.25 22.03 -10.85
C PHE A 42 -66.08 22.78 -10.24
N VAL A 43 -66.35 23.74 -9.40
CA VAL A 43 -65.31 24.53 -8.70
C VAL A 43 -64.61 23.67 -7.67
N GLU A 44 -65.31 22.88 -6.86
CA GLU A 44 -64.74 21.91 -5.92
C GLU A 44 -63.88 20.87 -6.63
N GLY A 45 -64.38 20.27 -7.73
CA GLY A 45 -63.65 19.31 -8.52
C GLY A 45 -62.34 19.90 -9.09
N SER A 46 -62.35 21.17 -9.52
CA SER A 46 -61.18 21.87 -10.04
C SER A 46 -60.11 22.09 -8.95
N PHE A 47 -60.52 22.50 -7.75
CA PHE A 47 -59.60 22.62 -6.62
C PHE A 47 -59.02 21.29 -6.22
N LEU A 48 -59.83 20.24 -6.12
CA LEU A 48 -59.35 18.88 -5.83
C LEU A 48 -58.34 18.37 -6.85
N ALA A 49 -58.56 18.64 -8.13
CA ALA A 49 -57.64 18.29 -9.21
C ALA A 49 -56.28 19.00 -9.06
N VAL A 50 -56.29 20.29 -8.74
CA VAL A 50 -55.06 21.09 -8.50
C VAL A 50 -54.31 20.55 -7.28
N GLU A 51 -54.99 20.18 -6.21
CA GLU A 51 -54.40 19.62 -5.00
C GLU A 51 -53.73 18.26 -5.27
N ILE A 52 -54.40 17.37 -5.98
CA ILE A 52 -53.82 16.06 -6.37
C ILE A 52 -52.58 16.26 -7.24
N PHE A 53 -52.62 17.22 -8.17
CA PHE A 53 -51.50 17.53 -9.03
C PHE A 53 -50.31 18.11 -8.23
N ALA A 54 -50.55 19.00 -7.29
CA ALA A 54 -49.52 19.54 -6.40
C ALA A 54 -48.88 18.45 -5.53
N LEU A 55 -49.70 17.54 -4.96
CA LEU A 55 -49.19 16.39 -4.19
C LEU A 55 -48.31 15.48 -5.06
N PHE A 56 -48.74 15.16 -6.28
CA PHE A 56 -47.97 14.35 -7.21
C PHE A 56 -46.62 14.96 -7.54
N PHE A 57 -46.59 16.28 -7.79
CA PHE A 57 -45.36 17.02 -8.09
C PHE A 57 -44.40 17.04 -6.90
N MET A 58 -44.94 17.18 -5.69
CA MET A 58 -44.15 17.13 -4.45
C MET A 58 -43.57 15.75 -4.17
N PHE A 59 -44.36 14.69 -4.40
CA PHE A 59 -43.85 13.30 -4.25
C PHE A 59 -42.69 13.05 -5.23
N LYS A 60 -42.86 13.39 -6.48
CA LYS A 60 -41.83 13.24 -7.50
C LYS A 60 -40.55 14.02 -7.17
N HIS A 61 -40.69 15.21 -6.63
CA HIS A 61 -39.54 16.01 -6.21
C HIS A 61 -38.86 15.42 -4.96
N TYR A 62 -39.61 14.85 -4.04
CA TYR A 62 -39.06 14.14 -2.87
C TYR A 62 -38.27 12.90 -3.28
N ASP A 63 -38.79 12.10 -4.20
CA ASP A 63 -38.10 10.89 -4.69
C ASP A 63 -36.75 11.23 -5.34
N LEU A 64 -36.70 12.28 -6.18
CA LEU A 64 -35.45 12.75 -6.79
C LEU A 64 -34.40 13.19 -5.74
N ILE A 65 -34.85 13.84 -4.67
CA ILE A 65 -33.94 14.27 -3.58
C ILE A 65 -33.44 13.04 -2.81
N MET A 66 -34.30 12.06 -2.55
CA MET A 66 -33.91 10.82 -1.85
C MET A 66 -32.93 9.99 -2.67
N GLU A 67 -33.20 9.78 -3.96
CA GLU A 67 -32.31 9.06 -4.87
C GLU A 67 -30.91 9.70 -4.93
N LYS A 68 -30.87 11.04 -5.05
CA LYS A 68 -29.60 11.79 -5.00
C LYS A 68 -28.85 11.58 -3.70
N LYS A 69 -29.54 11.59 -2.57
CA LYS A 69 -28.94 11.36 -1.24
C LYS A 69 -28.45 9.93 -1.05
N GLU A 70 -29.18 8.96 -1.53
CA GLU A 70 -28.73 7.55 -1.51
C GLU A 70 -27.45 7.39 -2.34
N TYR A 71 -27.39 7.99 -3.52
CA TYR A 71 -26.18 7.97 -4.35
C TYR A 71 -24.99 8.65 -3.66
N GLU A 72 -25.19 9.83 -3.04
CA GLU A 72 -24.14 10.52 -2.28
C GLU A 72 -23.63 9.67 -1.11
N ASN A 73 -24.54 9.01 -0.36
CA ASN A 73 -24.18 8.10 0.73
C ASN A 73 -23.39 6.88 0.25
N LEU A 74 -23.79 6.29 -0.88
CA LEU A 74 -23.11 5.16 -1.48
C LEU A 74 -21.69 5.55 -1.91
N MET A 75 -21.52 6.70 -2.55
CA MET A 75 -20.21 7.22 -2.95
C MET A 75 -19.32 7.55 -1.75
N LEU A 76 -19.89 8.08 -0.67
CA LEU A 76 -19.16 8.36 0.56
C LEU A 76 -18.67 7.07 1.22
N ASN A 77 -19.52 6.06 1.29
CA ASN A 77 -19.16 4.73 1.83
C ASN A 77 -18.06 4.05 1.01
N LEU A 78 -18.10 4.17 -0.32
CA LEU A 78 -17.03 3.66 -1.18
C LEU A 78 -15.69 4.38 -0.93
N LYS A 79 -15.72 5.71 -0.76
CA LYS A 79 -14.52 6.50 -0.41
C LYS A 79 -13.97 6.10 0.96
N LEU A 80 -14.83 5.91 1.97
CA LEU A 80 -14.43 5.45 3.30
C LEU A 80 -13.73 4.10 3.23
N ARG A 81 -14.33 3.10 2.58
CA ARG A 81 -13.72 1.77 2.42
C ARG A 81 -12.39 1.81 1.69
N LYS A 82 -12.24 2.70 0.70
CA LYS A 82 -10.95 2.91 0.03
C LYS A 82 -9.90 3.45 0.99
N LYS A 83 -10.26 4.46 1.80
CA LYS A 83 -9.37 5.06 2.81
C LYS A 83 -8.99 4.07 3.91
N GLU A 84 -9.91 3.25 4.38
CA GLU A 84 -9.63 2.18 5.34
C GLU A 84 -8.60 1.17 4.80
N ARG A 85 -8.74 0.76 3.52
CA ARG A 85 -7.75 -0.13 2.88
C ARG A 85 -6.38 0.53 2.74
N GLU A 86 -6.33 1.80 2.33
CA GLU A 86 -5.08 2.56 2.25
C GLU A 86 -4.40 2.64 3.61
N LEU A 87 -5.17 2.92 4.68
CA LEU A 87 -4.69 2.96 6.06
C LEU A 87 -4.16 1.60 6.53
N LEU A 88 -4.91 0.53 6.29
CA LEU A 88 -4.48 -0.83 6.63
C LEU A 88 -3.18 -1.20 5.95
N ASN A 89 -3.04 -0.89 4.65
CA ASN A 89 -1.81 -1.12 3.90
C ASN A 89 -0.64 -0.30 4.48
N ALA A 90 -0.88 0.94 4.88
CA ALA A 90 0.13 1.78 5.53
C ALA A 90 0.58 1.21 6.88
N PHE A 91 -0.35 0.73 7.71
CA PHE A 91 -0.01 0.06 8.97
C PHE A 91 0.78 -1.23 8.77
N GLN A 92 0.40 -2.05 7.79
CA GLN A 92 1.16 -3.26 7.46
C GLN A 92 2.58 -2.91 7.00
N TYR A 93 2.74 -1.84 6.23
CA TYR A 93 4.04 -1.36 5.80
C TYR A 93 4.89 -0.86 6.98
N LEU A 94 4.31 -0.04 7.87
CA LEU A 94 4.97 0.43 9.09
C LEU A 94 5.37 -0.73 10.00
N GLY A 95 4.51 -1.75 10.15
CA GLY A 95 4.84 -2.97 10.90
C GLY A 95 6.06 -3.68 10.34
N LYS A 96 6.14 -3.86 9.01
CA LYS A 96 7.32 -4.44 8.35
C LYS A 96 8.58 -3.59 8.57
N MET A 97 8.48 -2.27 8.41
CA MET A 97 9.60 -1.37 8.66
C MET A 97 10.12 -1.44 10.09
N ASN A 98 9.22 -1.46 11.08
CA ASN A 98 9.61 -1.57 12.49
C ASN A 98 10.37 -2.88 12.77
N VAL A 99 9.92 -3.99 12.19
CA VAL A 99 10.63 -5.28 12.31
C VAL A 99 12.00 -5.19 11.66
N GLN A 100 12.12 -4.61 10.47
CA GLN A 100 13.41 -4.44 9.79
C GLN A 100 14.36 -3.54 10.57
N VAL A 101 13.88 -2.40 11.07
CA VAL A 101 14.68 -1.48 11.91
C VAL A 101 15.14 -2.16 13.21
N SER A 102 14.26 -2.91 13.86
CA SER A 102 14.60 -3.66 15.07
C SER A 102 15.66 -4.74 14.79
N MET A 103 15.55 -5.46 13.68
CA MET A 103 16.55 -6.42 13.25
C MET A 103 17.89 -5.77 12.93
N ILE A 104 17.89 -4.66 12.19
CA ILE A 104 19.09 -3.85 11.92
C ILE A 104 19.74 -3.43 13.23
N LYS A 105 18.96 -2.85 14.14
CA LYS A 105 19.45 -2.41 15.45
C LYS A 105 20.09 -3.56 16.23
N SER A 106 19.42 -4.71 16.31
CA SER A 106 19.94 -5.91 16.98
C SER A 106 21.26 -6.38 16.35
N VAL A 107 21.35 -6.38 15.02
CA VAL A 107 22.58 -6.76 14.32
C VAL A 107 23.70 -5.75 14.63
N PHE A 108 23.43 -4.46 14.57
CA PHE A 108 24.45 -3.43 14.83
C PHE A 108 24.90 -3.36 16.30
N GLU A 109 23.99 -3.59 17.26
CA GLU A 109 24.32 -3.61 18.69
C GLU A 109 25.15 -4.84 19.09
N ASN A 110 24.94 -5.97 18.41
CA ASN A 110 25.63 -7.23 18.69
C ASN A 110 26.90 -7.45 17.84
N ILE A 111 27.06 -6.75 16.74
CA ILE A 111 28.25 -6.86 15.90
C ILE A 111 29.43 -6.11 16.52
N LYS A 112 30.25 -6.87 17.23
CA LYS A 112 31.65 -6.49 17.41
C LYS A 112 32.38 -6.62 16.07
N THR A 113 33.33 -5.75 15.78
CA THR A 113 34.19 -5.89 14.60
C THR A 113 34.77 -7.30 14.58
N PRO A 114 34.47 -8.11 13.54
CA PRO A 114 34.87 -9.52 13.54
C PRO A 114 36.40 -9.61 13.54
N SER A 115 36.95 -10.24 14.59
CA SER A 115 38.39 -10.44 14.77
C SER A 115 38.85 -11.80 14.25
N THR A 116 37.92 -12.73 14.09
CA THR A 116 38.17 -14.07 13.61
C THR A 116 37.35 -14.41 12.35
N LYS A 117 37.84 -15.36 11.55
CA LYS A 117 37.11 -15.83 10.37
C LYS A 117 35.74 -16.46 10.71
N GLN A 118 35.65 -17.07 11.91
CA GLN A 118 34.40 -17.65 12.38
C GLN A 118 33.37 -16.57 12.73
N GLU A 119 33.79 -15.51 13.42
CA GLU A 119 32.94 -14.35 13.72
C GLU A 119 32.46 -13.67 12.45
N LEU A 120 33.35 -13.45 11.47
CA LEU A 120 32.98 -12.89 10.17
C LEU A 120 31.92 -13.76 9.46
N LYS A 121 32.08 -15.08 9.47
CA LYS A 121 31.12 -16.01 8.88
C LYS A 121 29.77 -15.97 9.61
N SER A 122 29.77 -15.89 10.94
CA SER A 122 28.55 -15.77 11.75
C SER A 122 27.81 -14.47 11.43
N THR A 123 28.54 -13.36 11.39
CA THR A 123 27.98 -12.04 11.03
C THR A 123 27.34 -12.04 9.64
N TYR A 124 28.02 -12.60 8.65
CA TYR A 124 27.44 -12.68 7.30
C TYR A 124 26.20 -13.59 7.25
N LYS A 125 26.17 -14.64 8.03
CA LYS A 125 25.02 -15.51 8.13
C LYS A 125 23.80 -14.78 8.70
N GLU A 126 24.00 -13.98 9.75
CA GLU A 126 22.94 -13.13 10.31
C GLU A 126 22.46 -12.06 9.31
N LEU A 127 23.37 -11.39 8.62
CA LEU A 127 23.03 -10.43 7.58
C LEU A 127 22.25 -11.07 6.42
N LEU A 128 22.62 -12.29 6.00
CA LEU A 128 21.89 -13.00 4.97
C LEU A 128 20.49 -13.44 5.42
N ARG A 129 20.29 -13.76 6.70
CA ARG A 129 18.94 -13.99 7.26
C ARG A 129 18.07 -12.74 7.19
N LEU A 130 18.65 -11.56 7.45
CA LEU A 130 17.94 -10.29 7.27
C LEU A 130 17.57 -10.06 5.79
N VAL A 131 18.48 -10.38 4.88
CA VAL A 131 18.23 -10.31 3.43
C VAL A 131 17.07 -11.23 3.05
N CYS A 132 17.06 -12.47 3.50
CA CYS A 132 15.96 -13.41 3.26
C CYS A 132 14.62 -12.86 3.78
N SER A 133 14.63 -12.35 5.01
CA SER A 133 13.42 -11.76 5.62
C SER A 133 12.93 -10.54 4.87
N ALA A 134 13.81 -9.61 4.50
CA ALA A 134 13.47 -8.38 3.79
C ALA A 134 13.00 -8.65 2.36
N ALA A 135 13.67 -9.53 1.65
CA ALA A 135 13.30 -9.94 0.30
C ALA A 135 12.04 -10.83 0.26
N GLY A 136 11.67 -11.43 1.41
CA GLY A 136 10.62 -12.45 1.51
C GLY A 136 10.98 -13.70 0.71
N GLU A 137 12.28 -14.04 0.65
CA GLU A 137 12.81 -15.19 -0.06
C GLU A 137 13.36 -16.22 0.94
N LYS A 138 13.35 -17.47 0.52
CA LYS A 138 13.82 -18.57 1.36
C LYS A 138 15.34 -18.70 1.41
N CYS A 139 16.04 -18.14 0.45
CA CYS A 139 17.48 -18.20 0.39
C CYS A 139 18.09 -16.91 -0.14
N ALA A 140 19.30 -16.62 0.30
CA ALA A 140 20.14 -15.54 -0.18
C ALA A 140 21.61 -15.97 -0.16
N GLY A 141 22.38 -15.36 -1.03
CA GLY A 141 23.83 -15.57 -1.04
C GLY A 141 24.59 -14.26 -1.05
N LEU A 142 25.81 -14.31 -0.58
CA LEU A 142 26.77 -13.22 -0.55
C LEU A 142 28.07 -13.70 -1.17
N ARG A 143 28.53 -12.99 -2.20
CA ARG A 143 29.86 -13.21 -2.76
C ARG A 143 30.66 -11.92 -2.71
N ILE A 144 31.86 -12.01 -2.15
CA ILE A 144 32.79 -10.88 -2.08
C ILE A 144 33.87 -11.10 -3.14
N ILE A 145 34.06 -10.11 -3.99
CA ILE A 145 34.95 -10.19 -5.16
C ILE A 145 35.93 -9.03 -5.13
N ASP A 146 37.19 -9.32 -5.43
CA ASP A 146 38.15 -8.29 -5.80
C ASP A 146 37.92 -7.89 -7.26
N LEU A 147 37.53 -6.65 -7.49
CA LEU A 147 37.23 -6.14 -8.84
C LEU A 147 38.46 -6.06 -9.74
N ALA A 148 39.66 -5.90 -9.15
CA ALA A 148 40.89 -5.77 -9.91
C ALA A 148 41.35 -7.13 -10.48
N THR A 149 41.24 -8.18 -9.67
CA THR A 149 41.70 -9.53 -10.05
C THR A 149 40.56 -10.44 -10.51
N GLY A 150 39.31 -10.09 -10.23
CA GLY A 150 38.14 -10.93 -10.47
C GLY A 150 38.06 -12.16 -9.56
N ARG A 151 38.89 -12.24 -8.50
CA ARG A 151 38.94 -13.38 -7.59
C ARG A 151 37.85 -13.30 -6.53
N THR A 152 37.27 -14.46 -6.19
CA THR A 152 36.39 -14.58 -5.04
C THR A 152 37.21 -14.53 -3.75
N LEU A 153 36.88 -13.59 -2.88
CA LEU A 153 37.49 -13.43 -1.54
C LEU A 153 36.67 -14.14 -0.46
N GLY A 154 35.37 -14.25 -0.67
CA GLY A 154 34.45 -14.98 0.20
C GLY A 154 33.15 -15.33 -0.53
N ASP A 155 32.60 -16.48 -0.20
CA ASP A 155 31.34 -16.97 -0.74
C ASP A 155 30.53 -17.58 0.42
N PHE A 156 29.35 -17.02 0.66
CA PHE A 156 28.49 -17.34 1.79
C PHE A 156 27.08 -17.58 1.30
N LEU A 157 26.46 -18.62 1.83
CA LEU A 157 25.10 -18.99 1.49
C LEU A 157 24.29 -19.15 2.78
N GLU A 158 23.11 -18.62 2.80
CA GLU A 158 22.09 -18.93 3.79
C GLU A 158 20.88 -19.49 3.05
N ALA A 159 20.54 -20.76 3.34
CA ALA A 159 19.32 -21.39 2.90
C ALA A 159 18.37 -21.48 4.08
N GLY A 160 17.09 -21.19 3.87
CA GLY A 160 16.05 -21.42 4.87
C GLY A 160 15.94 -22.92 5.23
N LEU A 161 15.30 -23.19 6.35
CA LEU A 161 15.21 -24.51 7.01
C LEU A 161 14.55 -25.65 6.21
N THR A 162 14.15 -25.45 4.97
CA THR A 162 13.49 -26.48 4.14
C THR A 162 14.47 -27.00 3.10
N SER A 163 14.76 -28.27 3.20
CA SER A 163 15.78 -29.04 2.45
C SER A 163 15.54 -29.23 0.95
N ASP A 164 14.48 -28.68 0.36
CA ASP A 164 14.10 -28.95 -1.03
C ASP A 164 14.61 -27.94 -2.07
N ASP A 165 15.34 -26.90 -1.66
CA ASP A 165 15.78 -25.86 -2.56
C ASP A 165 17.19 -26.15 -3.15
N PHE A 166 17.27 -27.11 -4.07
CA PHE A 166 18.43 -27.35 -4.94
C PHE A 166 18.91 -26.09 -5.71
N VAL A 167 18.05 -25.10 -5.81
CA VAL A 167 18.32 -23.80 -6.47
C VAL A 167 19.36 -22.99 -5.72
N CYS A 168 19.49 -23.16 -4.40
CA CYS A 168 20.40 -22.36 -3.57
C CYS A 168 21.82 -22.96 -3.45
N SER A 169 22.03 -24.21 -3.82
CA SER A 169 23.34 -24.88 -3.68
C SER A 169 24.32 -24.57 -4.83
N ASN A 170 23.83 -24.22 -6.00
CA ASN A 170 24.66 -23.93 -7.17
C ASN A 170 24.23 -22.64 -7.87
N PHE A 171 25.01 -21.57 -7.69
CA PHE A 171 24.77 -20.34 -8.42
C PHE A 171 25.24 -20.47 -9.88
N PRO A 172 24.36 -20.25 -10.86
CA PRO A 172 24.64 -20.46 -12.27
C PRO A 172 25.44 -19.32 -12.92
N PHE A 173 26.14 -18.51 -12.11
CA PHE A 173 26.90 -17.34 -12.59
C PHE A 173 28.31 -17.30 -12.04
N GLY A 174 29.24 -16.84 -12.86
CA GLY A 174 30.65 -16.67 -12.50
C GLY A 174 30.96 -15.25 -12.02
N ASN A 175 32.19 -15.07 -11.53
CA ASN A 175 32.66 -13.73 -11.12
C ASN A 175 32.66 -12.74 -12.29
N LYS A 176 32.93 -13.22 -13.51
CA LYS A 176 32.92 -12.37 -14.73
C LYS A 176 31.53 -11.74 -14.93
N ASP A 177 30.49 -12.54 -14.75
CA ASP A 177 29.11 -12.08 -14.93
C ASP A 177 28.75 -10.98 -13.89
N LEU A 178 29.22 -11.13 -12.64
CA LEU A 178 28.98 -10.17 -11.56
C LEU A 178 29.76 -8.87 -11.77
N VAL A 179 31.04 -8.98 -12.17
CA VAL A 179 31.88 -7.81 -12.48
C VAL A 179 31.34 -7.05 -13.69
N GLU A 180 30.88 -7.77 -14.71
CA GLU A 180 30.24 -7.15 -15.88
C GLU A 180 28.93 -6.48 -15.53
N ALA A 181 28.08 -7.12 -14.68
CA ALA A 181 26.84 -6.53 -14.19
C ALA A 181 27.10 -5.25 -13.39
N TYR A 182 28.16 -5.20 -12.60
CA TYR A 182 28.60 -4.02 -11.87
C TYR A 182 29.04 -2.89 -12.82
N LYS A 183 29.94 -3.18 -13.76
CA LYS A 183 30.48 -2.20 -14.72
C LYS A 183 29.40 -1.60 -15.63
N ASN A 184 28.48 -2.42 -16.08
CA ASN A 184 27.44 -1.99 -17.03
C ASN A 184 26.23 -1.33 -16.36
N GLY A 185 26.14 -1.35 -15.03
CA GLY A 185 25.07 -0.69 -14.26
C GLY A 185 23.63 -1.19 -14.52
N ASN A 186 23.41 -1.91 -15.61
CA ASN A 186 22.09 -2.21 -16.17
C ASN A 186 21.58 -3.64 -15.94
N LYS A 187 22.45 -4.61 -15.65
CA LYS A 187 22.03 -6.01 -15.46
C LYS A 187 21.92 -6.34 -13.97
N LYS A 188 20.78 -6.00 -13.37
CA LYS A 188 20.47 -6.36 -11.97
C LYS A 188 19.84 -7.75 -11.82
N SER A 189 19.65 -8.49 -12.91
CA SER A 189 19.13 -9.86 -12.87
C SER A 189 19.84 -10.75 -13.91
N TYR A 190 20.19 -11.97 -13.50
CA TYR A 190 20.81 -12.96 -14.35
C TYR A 190 20.36 -14.36 -13.96
N LYS A 191 19.91 -15.16 -14.93
CA LYS A 191 19.49 -16.57 -14.75
C LYS A 191 18.56 -16.81 -13.54
N GLY A 192 17.56 -15.96 -13.33
CA GLY A 192 16.58 -16.13 -12.25
C GLY A 192 17.02 -15.60 -10.87
N PHE A 193 18.16 -14.90 -10.81
CA PHE A 193 18.64 -14.21 -9.61
C PHE A 193 18.72 -12.71 -9.82
N ARG A 194 18.51 -11.94 -8.77
CA ARG A 194 18.78 -10.51 -8.72
C ARG A 194 19.99 -10.23 -7.87
N PHE A 195 20.78 -9.25 -8.32
CA PHE A 195 21.99 -8.81 -7.66
C PHE A 195 21.79 -7.44 -7.02
N PHE A 196 22.30 -7.31 -5.81
CA PHE A 196 22.37 -6.05 -5.08
C PHE A 196 23.81 -5.85 -4.67
N TYR A 197 24.34 -4.67 -4.89
CA TYR A 197 25.71 -4.30 -4.55
C TYR A 197 25.74 -2.83 -4.13
N SER A 198 26.73 -2.46 -3.35
CA SER A 198 26.96 -1.10 -2.93
C SER A 198 27.31 -0.21 -4.13
N GLY A 199 26.68 0.97 -4.19
CA GLY A 199 27.01 2.01 -5.15
C GLY A 199 28.29 2.78 -4.84
N ALA A 200 28.94 2.53 -3.69
CA ALA A 200 30.16 3.22 -3.30
C ALA A 200 31.34 2.78 -4.19
N GLU A 201 31.92 3.70 -4.94
CA GLU A 201 33.02 3.41 -5.89
C GLU A 201 34.39 3.29 -5.22
N ASN A 202 34.47 3.53 -3.91
CA ASN A 202 35.74 3.76 -3.18
C ASN A 202 36.56 2.50 -2.87
N PHE A 203 36.04 1.28 -3.13
CA PHE A 203 36.72 0.06 -2.75
C PHE A 203 36.97 -0.87 -3.94
N LYS A 204 38.16 -1.45 -4.01
CA LYS A 204 38.50 -2.51 -4.98
C LYS A 204 37.72 -3.82 -4.71
N VAL A 205 37.24 -3.98 -3.51
CA VAL A 205 36.46 -5.16 -3.08
C VAL A 205 34.98 -4.82 -3.15
N LYS A 206 34.18 -5.71 -3.72
CA LYS A 206 32.72 -5.58 -3.80
C LYS A 206 32.01 -6.78 -3.25
N ALA A 207 30.97 -6.51 -2.47
CA ALA A 207 30.04 -7.51 -1.98
C ALA A 207 28.79 -7.53 -2.87
N PHE A 208 28.48 -8.68 -3.40
CA PHE A 208 27.29 -8.96 -4.19
C PHE A 208 26.35 -9.83 -3.37
N ILE A 209 25.18 -9.28 -3.05
CA ILE A 209 24.08 -10.05 -2.50
C ILE A 209 23.19 -10.50 -3.66
N PHE A 210 22.83 -11.76 -3.67
CA PHE A 210 21.93 -12.32 -4.67
C PHE A 210 20.79 -13.07 -4.00
N VAL A 211 19.61 -12.86 -4.56
CA VAL A 211 18.35 -13.47 -4.14
C VAL A 211 17.61 -13.98 -5.36
N PRO A 212 16.80 -15.04 -5.24
CA PRO A 212 15.95 -15.50 -6.33
C PRO A 212 15.06 -14.36 -6.86
N ALA A 213 14.90 -14.26 -8.17
CA ALA A 213 14.04 -13.27 -8.77
C ALA A 213 12.58 -13.70 -8.66
N LYS A 214 11.75 -12.95 -7.94
CA LYS A 214 10.30 -13.17 -7.93
C LYS A 214 9.73 -13.07 -9.34
N LYS A 215 8.96 -14.06 -9.76
CA LYS A 215 8.39 -14.13 -11.12
C LYS A 215 7.35 -13.04 -11.39
N SER A 216 6.72 -12.43 -10.38
CA SER A 216 5.53 -11.58 -10.56
C SER A 216 5.63 -10.13 -10.06
N GLN A 217 6.56 -9.80 -9.19
CA GLN A 217 6.67 -8.43 -8.66
C GLN A 217 8.12 -8.01 -8.53
N GLY A 218 8.46 -6.81 -9.06
CA GLY A 218 9.75 -6.18 -8.78
C GLY A 218 9.88 -5.81 -7.29
N TYR A 219 11.10 -5.77 -6.77
CA TYR A 219 11.36 -5.22 -5.44
C TYR A 219 10.97 -3.73 -5.41
N LYS A 220 10.35 -3.30 -4.32
CA LYS A 220 10.08 -1.88 -4.09
C LYS A 220 11.40 -1.12 -3.95
N LYS A 221 11.37 0.17 -4.19
CA LYS A 221 12.57 1.03 -4.13
C LYS A 221 13.27 0.92 -2.77
N GLU A 222 12.48 0.94 -1.69
CA GLU A 222 12.97 0.87 -0.32
C GLU A 222 13.62 -0.49 0.02
N GLU A 223 13.02 -1.59 -0.49
CA GLU A 223 13.59 -2.95 -0.32
C GLU A 223 14.94 -3.05 -1.03
N LYS A 224 15.06 -2.45 -2.20
CA LYS A 224 16.31 -2.43 -2.97
C LYS A 224 17.38 -1.60 -2.25
N GLU A 225 17.07 -0.39 -1.81
CA GLU A 225 17.98 0.46 -1.05
C GLU A 225 18.47 -0.23 0.23
N PHE A 226 17.58 -0.95 0.91
CA PHE A 226 17.94 -1.74 2.07
C PHE A 226 18.93 -2.87 1.74
N LEU A 227 18.71 -3.62 0.66
CA LEU A 227 19.61 -4.69 0.24
C LEU A 227 20.99 -4.17 -0.23
N GLU A 228 21.00 -3.03 -0.92
CA GLU A 228 22.23 -2.33 -1.30
C GLU A 228 23.01 -1.82 -0.06
N MET A 229 22.30 -1.36 0.97
CA MET A 229 22.90 -0.97 2.25
C MET A 229 23.55 -2.16 2.97
N ILE A 230 22.89 -3.32 3.01
CA ILE A 230 23.48 -4.52 3.61
C ILE A 230 24.70 -4.98 2.81
N ALA A 231 24.68 -4.88 1.48
CA ALA A 231 25.86 -5.20 0.66
C ALA A 231 27.05 -4.30 1.02
N ASN A 232 26.81 -2.99 1.18
CA ASN A 232 27.83 -2.06 1.62
C ASN A 232 28.39 -2.44 3.00
N GLN A 233 27.52 -2.84 3.93
CA GLN A 233 27.95 -3.23 5.26
C GLN A 233 28.82 -4.52 5.22
N CYS A 234 28.51 -5.46 4.34
CA CYS A 234 29.33 -6.64 4.13
C CYS A 234 30.73 -6.30 3.60
N GLU A 235 30.84 -5.30 2.71
CA GLU A 235 32.14 -4.77 2.24
C GLU A 235 32.96 -4.21 3.40
N ILE A 236 32.35 -3.36 4.21
CA ILE A 236 32.98 -2.71 5.36
C ILE A 236 33.49 -3.76 6.35
N PHE A 237 32.69 -4.75 6.71
CA PHE A 237 33.13 -5.83 7.62
C PHE A 237 34.27 -6.64 7.06
N TYR A 238 34.25 -6.93 5.75
CA TYR A 238 35.38 -7.64 5.13
C TYR A 238 36.66 -6.82 5.19
N LEU A 239 36.59 -5.53 4.90
CA LEU A 239 37.75 -4.64 4.95
C LEU A 239 38.27 -4.48 6.38
N LEU A 240 37.42 -4.32 7.38
CA LEU A 240 37.81 -4.25 8.78
C LEU A 240 38.50 -5.52 9.24
N TYR A 241 37.95 -6.69 8.87
CA TYR A 241 38.57 -7.97 9.17
C TYR A 241 39.96 -8.13 8.53
N THR A 242 40.11 -7.79 7.24
CA THR A 242 41.38 -7.89 6.55
C THR A 242 42.41 -6.90 7.11
N PHE A 243 42.00 -5.70 7.51
CA PHE A 243 42.87 -4.72 8.17
C PHE A 243 43.38 -5.21 9.52
N GLN A 244 42.53 -5.87 10.31
CA GLN A 244 42.94 -6.46 11.60
C GLN A 244 43.83 -7.71 11.42
N ALA A 245 43.60 -8.49 10.37
CA ALA A 245 44.43 -9.67 10.07
C ALA A 245 45.83 -9.30 9.60
N VAL A 246 46.03 -8.15 8.98
CA VAL A 246 47.34 -7.64 8.53
C VAL A 246 48.17 -7.05 9.67
N LYS A 247 47.49 -6.59 10.77
CA LYS A 247 48.19 -6.02 11.95
C LYS A 247 48.68 -7.05 12.97
N LYS A 248 48.30 -8.34 12.81
CA LYS A 248 48.79 -9.47 13.59
C LYS A 248 49.90 -10.22 12.83
#